data_b33a9b5b0e89e399b6703c31da750f0d
#
_entry.id   b33a9b5b0e89e399b6703c31da750f0d
#
_cell.length_a   1.000
_cell.length_b   1.000
_cell.length_c   1.000
_cell.angle_alpha   90.00
_cell.angle_beta   90.00
_cell.angle_gamma   90.00
#
_symmetry.space_group_name_H-M   'P 1'
#
loop_
_entity.id
_entity.type
_entity.pdbx_description
1 polymer ?
#
loop_
_entity_poly.entity_id
_entity_poly.type
_entity_poly.pdbx_seq_one_letter_code
_entity_poly.pdbx_strand_id
1 'polypeptide(L)'
;MLVFEFKAYGKSAQIKAIDDAIRTAQFIRNSCIRLWMDVQGTGKNDLQKYCAVLAANFPFANELNSMARQASAERAWSSISRFYDNCKKNIPGLKGYPQFQKDCRSVEYKTSGWRLAEDRKSITFTDRKGIGRLKIKGTRDLHFYQINQIKRVRLVKRADGYYCQFCIDVNRQEDITPSGNTIGLDVGLKEYYTDSNGVMIENPKFLRQGEKILKRSQRRVSRKVKGSKNRGKARQILGKRHLKISRKRKDHAVKLARCVVQSNDLISYEDLRIKNMVKNHCLAKSINDASWYQFR
;
A
#
# COMPACT_ATOMS: atom_id res chain seq x y z
N MET A 1 -5.87 -12.83 5.08
CA MET A 1 -4.92 -11.87 5.73
C MET A 1 -5.52 -10.47 5.75
N LEU A 2 -5.60 -9.82 6.93
CA LEU A 2 -6.02 -8.41 7.11
C LEU A 2 -4.81 -7.48 7.14
N VAL A 3 -4.99 -6.22 6.71
CA VAL A 3 -3.95 -5.19 6.83
C VAL A 3 -4.53 -3.98 7.54
N PHE A 4 -4.04 -3.70 8.75
CA PHE A 4 -4.41 -2.51 9.52
C PHE A 4 -3.28 -1.49 9.48
N GLU A 5 -3.63 -0.22 9.25
CA GLU A 5 -2.67 0.87 9.12
C GLU A 5 -2.82 1.85 10.30
N PHE A 6 -1.71 2.07 11.02
CA PHE A 6 -1.60 2.99 12.14
C PHE A 6 -0.58 4.07 11.81
N LYS A 7 -0.87 5.31 12.14
CA LYS A 7 0.10 6.39 11.98
C LYS A 7 1.21 6.25 13.01
N ALA A 8 2.47 6.28 12.54
CA ALA A 8 3.65 6.17 13.38
C ALA A 8 4.22 7.54 13.71
N TYR A 9 4.58 7.73 14.97
CA TYR A 9 5.16 8.95 15.49
C TYR A 9 6.53 8.64 16.11
N GLY A 10 7.54 9.43 15.75
CA GLY A 10 8.89 9.31 16.24
C GLY A 10 9.60 10.65 16.21
N LYS A 11 10.76 10.72 16.87
CA LYS A 11 11.66 11.87 16.85
C LYS A 11 12.29 12.04 15.46
N SER A 12 12.84 13.21 15.16
CA SER A 12 13.46 13.50 13.85
C SER A 12 14.57 12.49 13.47
N ALA A 13 15.39 12.07 14.42
CA ALA A 13 16.41 11.04 14.19
C ALA A 13 15.81 9.69 13.80
N GLN A 14 14.73 9.26 14.47
CA GLN A 14 14.02 8.01 14.15
C GLN A 14 13.38 8.07 12.75
N ILE A 15 12.82 9.21 12.38
CA ILE A 15 12.26 9.43 11.04
C ILE A 15 13.33 9.30 9.96
N LYS A 16 14.53 9.84 10.20
CA LYS A 16 15.69 9.69 9.32
C LYS A 16 16.12 8.21 9.23
N ALA A 17 16.15 7.51 10.35
CA ALA A 17 16.46 6.09 10.41
C ALA A 17 15.45 5.23 9.61
N ILE A 18 14.16 5.57 9.64
CA ILE A 18 13.14 4.90 8.80
C ILE A 18 13.42 5.13 7.31
N ASP A 19 13.77 6.36 6.91
CA ASP A 19 14.12 6.64 5.51
C ASP A 19 15.37 5.86 5.08
N ASP A 20 16.36 5.73 5.95
CA ASP A 20 17.57 4.93 5.69
C ASP A 20 17.25 3.42 5.59
N ALA A 21 16.39 2.91 6.47
CA ALA A 21 15.92 1.50 6.39
C ALA A 21 15.17 1.22 5.08
N ILE A 22 14.32 2.14 4.63
CA ILE A 22 13.61 2.02 3.34
C ILE A 22 14.60 2.00 2.16
N ARG A 23 15.62 2.86 2.16
CA ARG A 23 16.67 2.90 1.13
C ARG A 23 17.51 1.63 1.13
N THR A 24 17.89 1.15 2.31
CA THR A 24 18.61 -0.11 2.47
C THR A 24 17.79 -1.30 1.94
N ALA A 25 16.50 -1.38 2.27
CA ALA A 25 15.60 -2.42 1.74
C ALA A 25 15.47 -2.36 0.22
N GLN A 26 15.43 -1.16 -0.37
CA GLN A 26 15.46 -0.97 -1.82
C GLN A 26 16.76 -1.46 -2.44
N PHE A 27 17.91 -1.13 -1.84
CA PHE A 27 19.22 -1.59 -2.28
C PHE A 27 19.25 -3.12 -2.31
N ILE A 28 18.92 -3.78 -1.20
CA ILE A 28 18.92 -5.24 -1.10
C ILE A 28 18.01 -5.88 -2.15
N ARG A 29 16.79 -5.36 -2.30
CA ARG A 29 15.87 -5.85 -3.34
C ARG A 29 16.45 -5.74 -4.75
N ASN A 30 17.06 -4.61 -5.06
CA ASN A 30 17.65 -4.37 -6.37
C ASN A 30 18.90 -5.23 -6.62
N SER A 31 19.74 -5.43 -5.59
CA SER A 31 20.89 -6.36 -5.65
C SER A 31 20.45 -7.80 -5.87
N CYS A 32 19.36 -8.24 -5.23
CA CYS A 32 18.76 -9.55 -5.48
C CYS A 32 18.26 -9.70 -6.93
N ILE A 33 17.64 -8.67 -7.49
CA ILE A 33 17.22 -8.70 -8.90
C ILE A 33 18.44 -8.72 -9.81
N ARG A 34 19.51 -7.98 -9.49
CA ARG A 34 20.75 -7.97 -10.25
C ARG A 34 21.39 -9.38 -10.26
N LEU A 35 21.53 -10.01 -9.10
CA LEU A 35 22.04 -11.37 -9.01
C LEU A 35 21.25 -12.34 -9.89
N TRP A 36 19.91 -12.25 -9.88
CA TRP A 36 19.07 -13.09 -10.73
C TRP A 36 19.27 -12.81 -12.22
N MET A 37 19.55 -11.57 -12.62
CA MET A 37 19.84 -11.21 -14.01
C MET A 37 21.21 -11.74 -14.46
N ASP A 38 22.19 -11.73 -13.57
CA ASP A 38 23.58 -12.07 -13.89
C ASP A 38 23.87 -13.58 -13.78
N VAL A 39 23.10 -14.31 -12.94
CA VAL A 39 23.32 -15.74 -12.66
C VAL A 39 22.08 -16.54 -13.00
N GLN A 40 22.18 -17.35 -14.07
CA GLN A 40 21.11 -18.25 -14.50
C GLN A 40 20.81 -19.30 -13.41
N GLY A 41 19.52 -19.64 -13.25
CA GLY A 41 19.08 -20.65 -12.26
C GLY A 41 18.93 -20.12 -10.82
N THR A 42 19.18 -18.84 -10.58
CA THR A 42 19.02 -18.24 -9.25
C THR A 42 17.59 -18.40 -8.73
N GLY A 43 17.43 -19.10 -7.60
CA GLY A 43 16.16 -19.36 -6.94
C GLY A 43 15.91 -18.47 -5.73
N LYS A 44 14.73 -18.67 -5.09
CA LYS A 44 14.33 -17.94 -3.88
C LYS A 44 15.35 -18.06 -2.75
N ASN A 45 15.86 -19.27 -2.52
CA ASN A 45 16.79 -19.57 -1.43
C ASN A 45 18.15 -18.89 -1.66
N ASP A 46 18.60 -18.79 -2.90
CA ASP A 46 19.86 -18.13 -3.25
C ASP A 46 19.77 -16.63 -2.97
N LEU A 47 18.65 -16.00 -3.30
CA LEU A 47 18.40 -14.60 -2.95
C LEU A 47 18.37 -14.36 -1.44
N GLN A 48 17.87 -15.32 -0.66
CA GLN A 48 17.89 -15.23 0.80
C GLN A 48 19.29 -15.37 1.38
N LYS A 49 20.08 -16.35 0.87
CA LYS A 49 21.51 -16.51 1.23
C LYS A 49 22.31 -15.26 0.84
N TYR A 50 22.04 -14.68 -0.30
CA TYR A 50 22.71 -13.46 -0.77
C TYR A 50 22.50 -12.26 0.17
N CYS A 51 21.43 -12.21 0.94
CA CYS A 51 21.25 -11.18 1.98
C CYS A 51 22.35 -11.19 3.05
N ALA A 52 22.93 -12.35 3.36
CA ALA A 52 24.07 -12.47 4.29
C ALA A 52 25.35 -11.92 3.64
N VAL A 53 25.59 -12.22 2.37
CA VAL A 53 26.72 -11.70 1.60
C VAL A 53 26.64 -10.16 1.53
N LEU A 54 25.46 -9.61 1.22
CA LEU A 54 25.28 -8.16 1.21
C LEU A 54 25.50 -7.53 2.58
N ALA A 55 25.13 -8.20 3.67
CA ALA A 55 25.37 -7.71 5.02
C ALA A 55 26.86 -7.73 5.41
N ALA A 56 27.62 -8.74 4.95
CA ALA A 56 29.07 -8.81 5.16
C ALA A 56 29.79 -7.69 4.40
N ASN A 57 29.41 -7.46 3.15
CA ASN A 57 30.09 -6.53 2.27
C ASN A 57 29.71 -5.04 2.50
N PHE A 58 28.52 -4.79 3.06
CA PHE A 58 28.00 -3.43 3.21
C PHE A 58 27.54 -3.19 4.64
N PRO A 59 28.28 -2.42 5.46
CA PRO A 59 27.94 -2.11 6.86
C PRO A 59 26.50 -1.55 7.02
N PHE A 60 26.08 -0.65 6.13
CA PHE A 60 24.73 -0.10 6.16
C PHE A 60 23.63 -1.16 5.93
N ALA A 61 23.93 -2.25 5.20
CA ALA A 61 22.99 -3.36 5.01
C ALA A 61 22.95 -4.24 6.26
N ASN A 62 24.07 -4.42 6.96
CA ASN A 62 24.14 -5.17 8.20
C ASN A 62 23.35 -4.50 9.35
N GLU A 63 23.28 -3.20 9.38
CA GLU A 63 22.47 -2.44 10.35
C GLU A 63 20.95 -2.72 10.21
N LEU A 64 20.49 -3.06 9.03
CA LEU A 64 19.10 -3.45 8.83
C LEU A 64 18.86 -4.87 9.37
N ASN A 65 17.77 -5.05 10.13
CA ASN A 65 17.41 -6.35 10.70
C ASN A 65 17.39 -7.48 9.64
N SER A 66 17.87 -8.68 9.99
CA SER A 66 17.96 -9.84 9.08
C SER A 66 16.60 -10.20 8.48
N MET A 67 15.52 -10.15 9.26
CA MET A 67 14.17 -10.42 8.79
C MET A 67 13.70 -9.40 7.76
N ALA A 68 14.12 -8.14 7.86
CA ALA A 68 13.81 -7.11 6.88
C ALA A 68 14.65 -7.27 5.60
N ARG A 69 15.90 -7.74 5.71
CA ARG A 69 16.72 -8.13 4.55
C ARG A 69 16.08 -9.26 3.77
N GLN A 70 15.69 -10.34 4.47
CA GLN A 70 15.00 -11.48 3.85
C GLN A 70 13.66 -11.08 3.23
N ALA A 71 12.87 -10.23 3.89
CA ALA A 71 11.62 -9.71 3.32
C ALA A 71 11.88 -8.91 2.03
N SER A 72 13.02 -8.22 1.91
CA SER A 72 13.41 -7.51 0.69
C SER A 72 13.75 -8.47 -0.45
N ALA A 73 14.46 -9.58 -0.16
CA ALA A 73 14.71 -10.65 -1.12
C ALA A 73 13.41 -11.35 -1.56
N GLU A 74 12.48 -11.61 -0.64
CA GLU A 74 11.17 -12.18 -1.00
C GLU A 74 10.37 -11.25 -1.92
N ARG A 75 10.46 -9.93 -1.73
CA ARG A 75 9.84 -8.96 -2.64
C ARG A 75 10.48 -8.96 -4.03
N ALA A 76 11.80 -9.20 -4.13
CA ALA A 76 12.47 -9.42 -5.40
C ALA A 76 11.94 -10.70 -6.04
N TRP A 77 11.93 -11.81 -5.31
CA TRP A 77 11.45 -13.09 -5.79
C TRP A 77 9.98 -13.03 -6.25
N SER A 78 9.11 -12.34 -5.52
CA SER A 78 7.71 -12.17 -5.92
C SER A 78 7.55 -11.51 -7.30
N SER A 79 8.47 -10.62 -7.70
CA SER A 79 8.43 -10.04 -9.05
C SER A 79 8.97 -11.01 -10.10
N ILE A 80 9.97 -11.81 -9.75
CA ILE A 80 10.57 -12.84 -10.62
C ILE A 80 9.58 -13.99 -10.85
N SER A 81 9.00 -14.52 -9.78
CA SER A 81 8.00 -15.59 -9.86
C SER A 81 6.80 -15.19 -10.72
N ARG A 82 6.28 -13.96 -10.52
CA ARG A 82 5.19 -13.44 -11.36
C ARG A 82 5.58 -13.36 -12.85
N PHE A 83 6.81 -12.99 -13.15
CA PHE A 83 7.30 -12.97 -14.52
C PHE A 83 7.31 -14.39 -15.12
N TYR A 84 7.83 -15.37 -14.40
CA TYR A 84 7.81 -16.77 -14.84
C TYR A 84 6.40 -17.32 -15.00
N ASP A 85 5.50 -17.04 -14.05
CA ASP A 85 4.10 -17.44 -14.13
C ASP A 85 3.40 -16.86 -15.36
N ASN A 86 3.68 -15.58 -15.68
CA ASN A 86 3.14 -14.92 -16.86
C ASN A 86 3.69 -15.50 -18.16
N CYS A 87 4.97 -15.90 -18.18
CA CYS A 87 5.58 -16.59 -19.31
C CYS A 87 4.95 -17.98 -19.51
N LYS A 88 4.85 -18.77 -18.43
CA LYS A 88 4.25 -20.10 -18.44
C LYS A 88 2.79 -20.10 -18.91
N LYS A 89 2.01 -19.11 -18.48
CA LYS A 89 0.59 -18.93 -18.85
C LYS A 89 0.39 -18.28 -20.21
N ASN A 90 1.45 -18.01 -20.97
CA ASN A 90 1.39 -17.33 -22.26
C ASN A 90 0.53 -16.08 -22.30
N ILE A 91 0.53 -15.27 -21.22
CA ILE A 91 -0.23 -14.04 -21.15
C ILE A 91 0.17 -13.10 -22.30
N PRO A 92 -0.77 -12.60 -23.09
CA PRO A 92 -0.46 -11.72 -24.22
C PRO A 92 0.17 -10.40 -23.75
N GLY A 93 1.09 -9.85 -24.58
CA GLY A 93 1.78 -8.59 -24.32
C GLY A 93 2.97 -8.71 -23.39
N LEU A 94 3.28 -7.64 -22.64
CA LEU A 94 4.44 -7.59 -21.77
C LEU A 94 4.30 -8.54 -20.59
N LYS A 95 5.26 -9.45 -20.42
CA LYS A 95 5.27 -10.47 -19.36
C LYS A 95 5.60 -9.89 -17.97
N GLY A 96 5.97 -8.62 -17.87
CA GLY A 96 6.31 -7.97 -16.60
C GLY A 96 7.71 -8.33 -16.09
N TYR A 97 8.72 -8.25 -16.96
CA TYR A 97 10.12 -8.49 -16.59
C TYR A 97 10.53 -7.70 -15.36
N PRO A 98 11.18 -8.30 -14.36
CA PRO A 98 11.56 -7.64 -13.11
C PRO A 98 12.45 -6.43 -13.35
N GLN A 99 12.11 -5.29 -12.74
CA GLN A 99 12.85 -4.05 -12.87
C GLN A 99 13.35 -3.55 -11.52
N PHE A 100 14.44 -2.77 -11.55
CA PHE A 100 14.93 -2.07 -10.38
C PHE A 100 13.94 -1.01 -9.92
N GLN A 101 13.70 -0.96 -8.61
CA GLN A 101 12.89 0.09 -8.00
C GLN A 101 13.73 1.34 -7.78
N LYS A 102 13.17 2.50 -8.15
CA LYS A 102 13.80 3.83 -7.97
C LYS A 102 13.33 4.54 -6.70
N ASP A 103 12.06 4.38 -6.33
CA ASP A 103 11.40 5.11 -5.24
C ASP A 103 10.63 4.14 -4.32
N CYS A 104 11.34 3.33 -3.54
CA CYS A 104 10.70 2.49 -2.53
C CYS A 104 10.14 3.36 -1.41
N ARG A 105 8.94 3.03 -0.94
CA ARG A 105 8.26 3.78 0.13
C ARG A 105 7.98 2.94 1.36
N SER A 106 8.55 1.75 1.44
CA SER A 106 8.29 0.86 2.58
C SER A 106 9.42 -0.12 2.81
N VAL A 107 9.60 -0.46 4.08
CA VAL A 107 10.40 -1.59 4.54
C VAL A 107 9.50 -2.53 5.32
N GLU A 108 9.70 -3.84 5.18
CA GLU A 108 8.89 -4.88 5.82
C GLU A 108 9.75 -5.68 6.78
N TYR A 109 9.23 -5.94 7.96
CA TYR A 109 9.84 -6.75 9.02
C TYR A 109 8.97 -7.97 9.27
N LYS A 110 9.59 -9.15 9.27
CA LYS A 110 8.94 -10.40 9.68
C LYS A 110 9.09 -10.58 11.20
N THR A 111 8.50 -11.55 11.73
CA THR A 111 8.44 -12.05 13.12
C THR A 111 9.34 -11.33 14.13
N SER A 112 10.64 -11.66 14.22
CA SER A 112 11.58 -11.13 15.22
C SER A 112 12.11 -9.72 14.93
N GLY A 113 11.74 -9.13 13.79
CA GLY A 113 12.18 -7.78 13.40
C GLY A 113 11.48 -6.65 14.13
N TRP A 114 10.48 -6.95 14.94
CA TRP A 114 9.68 -5.99 15.69
C TRP A 114 9.14 -6.60 16.98
N ARG A 115 8.77 -5.73 17.92
CA ARG A 115 8.08 -6.09 19.17
C ARG A 115 6.97 -5.07 19.42
N LEU A 116 5.75 -5.53 19.60
CA LEU A 116 4.58 -4.71 19.94
C LEU A 116 4.49 -4.62 21.48
N ALA A 117 4.30 -3.43 22.02
CA ALA A 117 4.11 -3.25 23.45
C ALA A 117 2.77 -3.86 23.90
N GLU A 118 2.64 -4.21 25.18
CA GLU A 118 1.43 -4.79 25.75
C GLU A 118 0.22 -3.89 25.58
N ASP A 119 0.40 -2.59 25.76
CA ASP A 119 -0.63 -1.56 25.56
C ASP A 119 -1.05 -1.37 24.08
N ARG A 120 -0.43 -2.09 23.14
CA ARG A 120 -0.65 -2.00 21.70
C ARG A 120 -0.54 -0.58 21.11
N LYS A 121 -0.03 0.38 21.89
CA LYS A 121 0.10 1.80 21.46
C LYS A 121 1.49 2.18 20.98
N SER A 122 2.45 1.26 21.08
CA SER A 122 3.81 1.47 20.58
C SER A 122 4.42 0.18 20.03
N ILE A 123 5.33 0.34 19.09
CA ILE A 123 6.07 -0.75 18.45
C ILE A 123 7.57 -0.43 18.46
N THR A 124 8.40 -1.42 18.74
CA THR A 124 9.87 -1.30 18.70
C THR A 124 10.40 -2.14 17.54
N PHE A 125 11.27 -1.54 16.73
CA PHE A 125 11.98 -2.23 15.66
C PHE A 125 13.37 -2.64 16.15
N THR A 126 13.76 -3.89 15.87
CA THR A 126 14.98 -4.52 16.41
C THR A 126 16.16 -4.43 15.44
N ASP A 127 16.23 -3.36 14.66
CA ASP A 127 17.38 -3.09 13.81
C ASP A 127 18.42 -2.18 14.52
N ARG A 128 19.62 -2.08 13.91
CA ARG A 128 20.69 -1.20 14.37
C ARG A 128 20.66 0.17 13.71
N LYS A 129 19.61 0.47 12.92
CA LYS A 129 19.40 1.76 12.25
C LYS A 129 19.02 2.90 13.20
N GLY A 130 18.62 2.56 14.44
CA GLY A 130 18.17 3.55 15.41
C GLY A 130 16.68 3.94 15.27
N ILE A 131 15.86 3.14 14.63
CA ILE A 131 14.39 3.35 14.59
C ILE A 131 13.82 3.22 16.01
N GLY A 132 14.15 2.14 16.72
CA GLY A 132 13.72 1.89 18.08
C GLY A 132 12.21 1.92 18.27
N ARG A 133 11.75 2.47 19.41
CA ARG A 133 10.32 2.50 19.81
C ARG A 133 9.60 3.67 19.15
N LEU A 134 8.51 3.38 18.42
CA LEU A 134 7.61 4.36 17.80
C LEU A 134 6.24 4.29 18.46
N LYS A 135 5.63 5.44 18.74
CA LYS A 135 4.23 5.54 19.14
C LYS A 135 3.36 5.35 17.90
N ILE A 136 2.28 4.58 18.02
CA ILE A 136 1.33 4.33 16.94
C ILE A 136 -0.07 4.80 17.31
N LYS A 137 -0.82 5.35 16.34
CA LYS A 137 -2.23 5.73 16.49
C LYS A 137 -3.04 5.23 15.31
N GLY A 138 -4.15 4.59 15.60
CA GLY A 138 -5.12 4.10 14.61
C GLY A 138 -6.49 3.91 15.26
N THR A 139 -7.48 3.60 14.46
CA THR A 139 -8.89 3.42 14.90
C THR A 139 -9.24 1.96 15.15
N ARG A 140 -8.38 1.02 14.77
CA ARG A 140 -8.60 -0.41 14.96
C ARG A 140 -7.97 -0.86 16.26
N ASP A 141 -8.64 -1.75 16.98
CA ASP A 141 -8.09 -2.37 18.18
C ASP A 141 -7.22 -3.57 17.80
N LEU A 142 -5.93 -3.51 18.18
CA LEU A 142 -4.99 -4.62 17.99
C LEU A 142 -5.07 -5.67 19.12
N HIS A 143 -5.75 -5.39 20.23
CA HIS A 143 -5.94 -6.36 21.32
C HIS A 143 -6.81 -7.54 20.89
N PHE A 144 -7.70 -7.32 19.91
CA PHE A 144 -8.55 -8.36 19.34
C PHE A 144 -7.74 -9.51 18.70
N TYR A 145 -6.46 -9.27 18.37
CA TYR A 145 -5.61 -10.24 17.70
C TYR A 145 -4.44 -10.66 18.59
N GLN A 146 -4.12 -11.95 18.58
CA GLN A 146 -2.92 -12.45 19.23
C GLN A 146 -1.66 -12.02 18.45
N ILE A 147 -0.53 -11.86 19.15
CA ILE A 147 0.73 -11.41 18.54
C ILE A 147 1.20 -12.37 17.44
N ASN A 148 1.02 -13.68 17.64
CA ASN A 148 1.41 -14.72 16.69
C ASN A 148 0.62 -14.66 15.36
N GLN A 149 -0.57 -14.04 15.34
CA GLN A 149 -1.34 -13.78 14.13
C GLN A 149 -0.77 -12.63 13.31
N ILE A 150 0.01 -11.74 13.90
CA ILE A 150 0.67 -10.63 13.19
C ILE A 150 1.95 -11.17 12.54
N LYS A 151 1.87 -11.57 11.28
CA LYS A 151 3.00 -12.21 10.58
C LYS A 151 4.06 -11.21 10.11
N ARG A 152 3.66 -9.97 9.77
CA ARG A 152 4.55 -8.95 9.20
C ARG A 152 4.11 -7.56 9.61
N VAL A 153 5.09 -6.68 9.78
CA VAL A 153 4.85 -5.24 9.97
C VAL A 153 5.63 -4.48 8.88
N ARG A 154 4.94 -3.56 8.23
CA ARG A 154 5.54 -2.67 7.23
C ARG A 154 5.60 -1.24 7.75
N LEU A 155 6.76 -0.62 7.69
CA LEU A 155 6.88 0.83 7.79
C LEU A 155 6.69 1.44 6.40
N VAL A 156 5.70 2.30 6.26
CA VAL A 156 5.30 2.89 4.97
C VAL A 156 5.38 4.40 5.04
N LYS A 157 6.11 5.01 4.10
CA LYS A 157 6.18 6.45 3.92
C LYS A 157 5.02 6.95 3.07
N ARG A 158 4.22 7.84 3.62
CA ARG A 158 3.16 8.55 2.92
C ARG A 158 3.48 10.05 2.83
N ALA A 159 2.69 10.80 2.10
CA ALA A 159 2.93 12.25 1.93
C ALA A 159 2.78 13.06 3.23
N ASP A 160 2.04 12.53 4.23
CA ASP A 160 1.76 13.17 5.52
C ASP A 160 2.47 12.53 6.71
N GLY A 161 3.40 11.61 6.47
CA GLY A 161 4.18 10.95 7.52
C GLY A 161 4.37 9.46 7.30
N TYR A 162 4.66 8.74 8.39
CA TYR A 162 4.94 7.32 8.37
C TYR A 162 3.83 6.53 9.03
N TYR A 163 3.66 5.30 8.57
CA TYR A 163 2.62 4.40 9.01
C TYR A 163 3.18 3.00 9.24
N CYS A 164 2.68 2.34 10.27
CA CYS A 164 2.86 0.91 10.48
C CYS A 164 1.66 0.18 9.93
N GLN A 165 1.87 -0.73 8.99
CA GLN A 165 0.86 -1.66 8.50
C GLN A 165 1.09 -3.03 9.14
N PHE A 166 0.12 -3.51 9.91
CA PHE A 166 0.11 -4.83 10.50
C PHE A 166 -0.59 -5.80 9.56
N CYS A 167 0.14 -6.83 9.11
CA CYS A 167 -0.40 -7.91 8.28
C CYS A 167 -0.80 -9.06 9.20
N ILE A 168 -2.09 -9.21 9.43
CA ILE A 168 -2.68 -10.13 10.39
C ILE A 168 -3.26 -11.32 9.64
N ASP A 169 -2.87 -12.50 10.05
CA ASP A 169 -3.38 -13.75 9.50
C ASP A 169 -4.57 -14.21 10.32
N VAL A 170 -5.75 -14.15 9.70
CA VAL A 170 -7.01 -14.56 10.33
C VAL A 170 -7.85 -15.36 9.36
N ASN A 171 -8.50 -16.37 9.86
CA ASN A 171 -9.60 -17.01 9.17
C ASN A 171 -10.84 -16.12 9.32
N ARG A 172 -11.43 -15.72 8.19
CA ARG A 172 -12.63 -14.89 8.15
C ARG A 172 -13.85 -15.79 7.93
N GLN A 173 -14.20 -16.55 8.90
CA GLN A 173 -15.56 -17.10 8.97
C GLN A 173 -16.36 -16.11 9.84
N GLU A 174 -17.26 -15.41 9.23
CA GLU A 174 -18.27 -14.59 9.93
C GLU A 174 -19.56 -15.40 9.88
N ASP A 175 -20.08 -15.77 11.04
CA ASP A 175 -21.44 -16.32 11.15
C ASP A 175 -22.41 -15.17 10.96
N ILE A 176 -22.81 -14.94 9.71
CA ILE A 176 -23.78 -13.91 9.34
C ILE A 176 -25.14 -14.58 9.33
N THR A 177 -26.07 -14.10 10.15
CA THR A 177 -27.47 -14.48 10.03
C THR A 177 -28.01 -13.93 8.71
N PRO A 178 -28.50 -14.79 7.80
CA PRO A 178 -29.03 -14.33 6.52
C PRO A 178 -30.16 -13.32 6.70
N SER A 179 -30.11 -12.24 5.95
CA SER A 179 -31.16 -11.21 5.94
C SER A 179 -32.34 -11.56 5.05
N GLY A 180 -32.15 -12.51 4.11
CA GLY A 180 -33.10 -12.85 3.05
C GLY A 180 -33.17 -11.81 1.92
N ASN A 181 -32.41 -10.71 2.03
CA ASN A 181 -32.50 -9.61 1.08
C ASN A 181 -31.57 -9.80 -0.12
N THR A 182 -32.05 -9.37 -1.27
CA THR A 182 -31.28 -9.30 -2.52
C THR A 182 -31.31 -7.88 -3.08
N ILE A 183 -30.22 -7.43 -3.70
CA ILE A 183 -30.13 -6.08 -4.27
C ILE A 183 -29.33 -6.09 -5.57
N GLY A 184 -29.83 -5.35 -6.57
CA GLY A 184 -29.11 -5.01 -7.78
C GLY A 184 -28.52 -3.60 -7.68
N LEU A 185 -27.29 -3.40 -8.18
CA LEU A 185 -26.61 -2.09 -8.18
C LEU A 185 -26.15 -1.72 -9.59
N ASP A 186 -26.59 -0.56 -10.07
CA ASP A 186 -26.07 0.11 -11.26
C ASP A 186 -25.19 1.28 -10.86
N VAL A 187 -23.88 1.24 -11.19
CA VAL A 187 -22.91 2.27 -10.83
C VAL A 187 -22.82 3.33 -11.94
N GLY A 188 -23.00 4.61 -11.56
CA GLY A 188 -23.07 5.73 -12.48
C GLY A 188 -22.03 6.84 -12.22
N LEU A 189 -21.89 7.75 -13.18
CA LEU A 189 -21.07 8.96 -13.03
C LEU A 189 -21.86 10.16 -12.51
N LYS A 190 -23.15 10.19 -12.75
CA LYS A 190 -24.06 11.21 -12.23
C LYS A 190 -24.35 10.92 -10.77
N GLU A 191 -24.99 9.79 -10.54
CA GLU A 191 -25.17 9.17 -9.22
C GLU A 191 -24.03 8.18 -8.98
N TYR A 192 -23.69 7.88 -7.73
CA TYR A 192 -22.61 6.93 -7.42
C TYR A 192 -23.06 5.49 -7.72
N TYR A 193 -24.26 5.15 -7.33
CA TYR A 193 -25.03 4.01 -7.79
C TYR A 193 -26.54 4.26 -7.62
N THR A 194 -27.34 3.52 -8.38
CA THR A 194 -28.76 3.36 -8.19
C THR A 194 -29.04 1.90 -7.86
N ASP A 195 -29.86 1.61 -6.87
CA ASP A 195 -30.22 0.24 -6.52
C ASP A 195 -31.53 -0.22 -7.19
N SER A 196 -31.81 -1.52 -7.10
CA SER A 196 -33.01 -2.12 -7.66
C SER A 196 -34.33 -1.63 -7.01
N ASN A 197 -34.24 -0.96 -5.86
CA ASN A 197 -35.38 -0.37 -5.16
C ASN A 197 -35.59 1.10 -5.57
N GLY A 198 -34.78 1.62 -6.51
CA GLY A 198 -34.87 3.00 -6.98
C GLY A 198 -34.13 4.02 -6.10
N VAL A 199 -33.41 3.57 -5.07
CA VAL A 199 -32.61 4.48 -4.22
C VAL A 199 -31.36 4.93 -4.96
N MET A 200 -31.18 6.24 -5.08
CA MET A 200 -30.03 6.87 -5.74
C MET A 200 -29.06 7.42 -4.71
N ILE A 201 -27.80 7.05 -4.83
CA ILE A 201 -26.72 7.58 -3.97
C ILE A 201 -25.93 8.62 -4.74
N GLU A 202 -25.83 9.84 -4.20
CA GLU A 202 -25.12 10.95 -4.83
C GLU A 202 -23.62 10.64 -4.99
N ASN A 203 -23.07 11.03 -6.15
CA ASN A 203 -21.64 10.98 -6.40
C ASN A 203 -20.95 12.28 -5.91
N PRO A 204 -20.14 12.24 -4.84
CA PRO A 204 -19.58 13.44 -4.22
C PRO A 204 -18.49 14.13 -5.05
N LYS A 205 -17.98 13.51 -6.13
CA LYS A 205 -17.00 14.09 -7.07
C LYS A 205 -15.81 14.77 -6.37
N PHE A 206 -15.18 14.09 -5.41
CA PHE A 206 -14.14 14.64 -4.53
C PHE A 206 -12.94 15.24 -5.25
N LEU A 207 -12.53 14.68 -6.40
CA LEU A 207 -11.44 15.23 -7.20
C LEU A 207 -11.87 16.57 -7.83
N ARG A 208 -13.08 16.65 -8.37
CA ARG A 208 -13.61 17.90 -8.94
C ARG A 208 -13.70 19.01 -7.90
N GLN A 209 -14.17 18.69 -6.69
CA GLN A 209 -14.18 19.66 -5.57
C GLN A 209 -12.77 20.16 -5.23
N GLY A 210 -11.75 19.25 -5.24
CA GLY A 210 -10.36 19.59 -4.94
C GLY A 210 -9.54 20.15 -6.10
N GLU A 211 -10.05 20.13 -7.32
CA GLU A 211 -9.25 20.34 -8.54
C GLU A 211 -8.57 21.71 -8.62
N LYS A 212 -9.27 22.79 -8.29
CA LYS A 212 -8.72 24.16 -8.28
C LYS A 212 -7.49 24.26 -7.38
N ILE A 213 -7.58 23.64 -6.19
CA ILE A 213 -6.48 23.63 -5.21
C ILE A 213 -5.33 22.73 -5.67
N LEU A 214 -5.61 21.58 -6.29
CA LEU A 214 -4.60 20.71 -6.86
C LEU A 214 -3.85 21.38 -7.99
N LYS A 215 -4.55 22.00 -8.97
CA LYS A 215 -3.94 22.76 -10.08
C LYS A 215 -3.04 23.88 -9.58
N ARG A 216 -3.47 24.65 -8.57
CA ARG A 216 -2.64 25.69 -7.94
C ARG A 216 -1.37 25.11 -7.32
N SER A 217 -1.48 23.98 -6.63
CA SER A 217 -0.32 23.31 -6.01
C SER A 217 0.64 22.75 -7.04
N GLN A 218 0.12 22.17 -8.12
CA GLN A 218 0.92 21.66 -9.24
C GLN A 218 1.72 22.78 -9.91
N ARG A 219 1.09 23.91 -10.21
CA ARG A 219 1.76 25.10 -10.77
C ARG A 219 2.85 25.59 -9.82
N ARG A 220 2.61 25.57 -8.50
CA ARG A 220 3.63 25.96 -7.50
C ARG A 220 4.85 25.03 -7.54
N VAL A 221 4.65 23.71 -7.70
CA VAL A 221 5.76 22.76 -7.87
C VAL A 221 6.53 23.02 -9.17
N SER A 222 5.81 23.23 -10.29
CA SER A 222 6.42 23.45 -11.61
C SER A 222 7.30 24.70 -11.67
N ARG A 223 6.92 25.78 -10.94
CA ARG A 223 7.67 27.03 -10.88
C ARG A 223 8.92 26.97 -10.01
N LYS A 224 9.17 25.87 -9.29
CA LYS A 224 10.35 25.74 -8.41
C LYS A 224 11.48 24.99 -9.11
N VAL A 225 12.70 25.42 -8.85
CA VAL A 225 13.93 24.83 -9.41
C VAL A 225 14.00 23.33 -9.06
N LYS A 226 14.30 22.48 -10.04
CA LYS A 226 14.51 21.03 -9.84
C LYS A 226 15.63 20.81 -8.82
N GLY A 227 15.42 19.88 -7.87
CA GLY A 227 16.39 19.57 -6.82
C GLY A 227 16.35 20.49 -5.59
N SER A 228 15.73 21.68 -5.67
CA SER A 228 15.72 22.62 -4.53
C SER A 228 14.88 22.12 -3.35
N LYS A 229 15.30 22.49 -2.12
CA LYS A 229 14.54 22.23 -0.88
C LYS A 229 13.12 22.80 -0.96
N ASN A 230 12.94 23.97 -1.57
CA ASN A 230 11.62 24.59 -1.75
C ASN A 230 10.72 23.80 -2.69
N ARG A 231 11.27 23.19 -3.74
CA ARG A 231 10.50 22.26 -4.58
C ARG A 231 10.10 21.01 -3.80
N GLY A 232 10.98 20.48 -2.97
CA GLY A 232 10.68 19.36 -2.06
C GLY A 232 9.50 19.68 -1.14
N LYS A 233 9.47 20.82 -0.48
CA LYS A 233 8.34 21.30 0.35
C LYS A 233 7.07 21.44 -0.47
N ALA A 234 7.12 21.99 -1.67
CA ALA A 234 5.95 22.15 -2.53
C ALA A 234 5.38 20.77 -3.00
N ARG A 235 6.26 19.81 -3.35
CA ARG A 235 5.86 18.42 -3.67
C ARG A 235 5.17 17.74 -2.49
N GLN A 236 5.65 17.93 -1.27
CA GLN A 236 5.04 17.37 -0.08
C GLN A 236 3.61 17.92 0.15
N ILE A 237 3.41 19.24 -0.03
CA ILE A 237 2.09 19.86 0.06
C ILE A 237 1.15 19.29 -1.00
N LEU A 238 1.59 19.19 -2.25
CA LEU A 238 0.81 18.59 -3.33
C LEU A 238 0.44 17.14 -3.01
N GLY A 239 1.43 16.35 -2.54
CA GLY A 239 1.21 14.95 -2.14
C GLY A 239 0.19 14.80 -1.01
N LYS A 240 0.22 15.68 0.00
CA LYS A 240 -0.78 15.69 1.09
C LYS A 240 -2.19 15.96 0.56
N ARG A 241 -2.34 16.86 -0.42
CA ARG A 241 -3.65 17.18 -1.04
C ARG A 241 -4.20 15.99 -1.82
N HIS A 242 -3.37 15.34 -2.63
CA HIS A 242 -3.77 14.11 -3.32
C HIS A 242 -4.14 12.99 -2.34
N LEU A 243 -3.37 12.81 -1.27
CA LEU A 243 -3.65 11.82 -0.25
C LEU A 243 -4.99 12.08 0.46
N LYS A 244 -5.32 13.35 0.74
CA LYS A 244 -6.61 13.73 1.34
C LYS A 244 -7.79 13.33 0.45
N ILE A 245 -7.71 13.60 -0.86
CA ILE A 245 -8.76 13.22 -1.82
C ILE A 245 -8.86 11.70 -1.93
N SER A 246 -7.74 11.00 -2.02
CA SER A 246 -7.73 9.53 -2.09
C SER A 246 -8.37 8.89 -0.85
N ARG A 247 -8.11 9.44 0.35
CA ARG A 247 -8.73 8.97 1.59
C ARG A 247 -10.23 9.23 1.65
N LYS A 248 -10.68 10.41 1.21
CA LYS A 248 -12.11 10.73 1.14
C LYS A 248 -12.85 9.74 0.23
N ARG A 249 -12.29 9.47 -0.96
CA ARG A 249 -12.86 8.48 -1.89
C ARG A 249 -12.94 7.09 -1.29
N LYS A 250 -11.84 6.64 -0.68
CA LYS A 250 -11.80 5.32 -0.04
C LYS A 250 -12.79 5.22 1.13
N ASP A 251 -12.87 6.24 1.97
CA ASP A 251 -13.79 6.25 3.12
C ASP A 251 -15.25 6.18 2.66
N HIS A 252 -15.61 6.97 1.64
CA HIS A 252 -16.94 6.94 1.04
C HIS A 252 -17.28 5.57 0.46
N ALA A 253 -16.40 5.03 -0.41
CA ALA A 253 -16.61 3.73 -1.02
C ALA A 253 -16.74 2.60 0.01
N VAL A 254 -15.88 2.59 1.03
CA VAL A 254 -15.91 1.55 2.08
C VAL A 254 -17.18 1.65 2.95
N LYS A 255 -17.63 2.87 3.28
CA LYS A 255 -18.86 3.06 4.05
C LYS A 255 -20.09 2.56 3.28
N LEU A 256 -20.22 2.95 2.01
CA LEU A 256 -21.32 2.49 1.17
C LEU A 256 -21.27 0.97 0.95
N ALA A 257 -20.11 0.42 0.60
CA ALA A 257 -19.96 -1.03 0.43
C ALA A 257 -20.35 -1.79 1.70
N ARG A 258 -19.95 -1.27 2.88
CA ARG A 258 -20.33 -1.86 4.16
C ARG A 258 -21.85 -1.85 4.39
N CYS A 259 -22.52 -0.73 4.11
CA CYS A 259 -23.98 -0.65 4.23
C CYS A 259 -24.66 -1.68 3.33
N VAL A 260 -24.25 -1.77 2.07
CA VAL A 260 -24.84 -2.71 1.11
C VAL A 260 -24.63 -4.16 1.55
N VAL A 261 -23.39 -4.53 1.94
CA VAL A 261 -23.05 -5.91 2.34
C VAL A 261 -23.71 -6.32 3.67
N GLN A 262 -23.89 -5.38 4.60
CA GLN A 262 -24.55 -5.68 5.89
C GLN A 262 -26.07 -5.85 5.78
N SER A 263 -26.67 -5.32 4.74
CA SER A 263 -28.13 -5.32 4.57
C SER A 263 -28.64 -6.36 3.59
N ASN A 264 -27.74 -7.03 2.84
CA ASN A 264 -28.15 -7.92 1.76
C ASN A 264 -27.24 -9.15 1.68
N ASP A 265 -27.84 -10.32 1.41
CA ASP A 265 -27.13 -11.59 1.26
C ASP A 265 -26.65 -11.80 -0.18
N LEU A 266 -27.43 -11.33 -1.15
CA LEU A 266 -27.10 -11.42 -2.57
C LEU A 266 -27.02 -10.00 -3.17
N ILE A 267 -25.88 -9.70 -3.78
CA ILE A 267 -25.63 -8.41 -4.42
C ILE A 267 -25.25 -8.65 -5.88
N SER A 268 -26.11 -8.18 -6.78
CA SER A 268 -25.87 -8.22 -8.23
C SER A 268 -25.36 -6.85 -8.71
N TYR A 269 -24.30 -6.83 -9.52
CA TYR A 269 -23.75 -5.59 -10.12
C TYR A 269 -23.07 -5.90 -11.45
N GLU A 270 -22.90 -4.85 -12.30
CA GLU A 270 -22.24 -4.97 -13.59
C GLU A 270 -20.74 -5.30 -13.48
N ASP A 271 -20.25 -6.23 -14.31
CA ASP A 271 -18.81 -6.51 -14.42
C ASP A 271 -18.08 -5.49 -15.32
N LEU A 272 -17.97 -4.28 -14.85
CA LEU A 272 -17.33 -3.18 -15.59
C LEU A 272 -15.81 -3.40 -15.74
N ARG A 273 -15.33 -3.39 -16.97
CA ARG A 273 -13.89 -3.41 -17.28
C ARG A 273 -13.27 -2.02 -17.12
N ILE A 274 -13.18 -1.54 -15.88
CA ILE A 274 -12.73 -0.18 -15.53
C ILE A 274 -11.40 0.19 -16.21
N LYS A 275 -10.44 -0.76 -16.31
CA LYS A 275 -9.16 -0.53 -17.01
C LYS A 275 -9.33 -0.14 -18.49
N ASN A 276 -10.35 -0.64 -19.15
CA ASN A 276 -10.64 -0.26 -20.54
C ASN A 276 -11.40 1.06 -20.61
N MET A 277 -12.33 1.28 -19.68
CA MET A 277 -13.11 2.51 -19.63
C MET A 277 -12.25 3.76 -19.39
N VAL A 278 -11.19 3.68 -18.58
CA VAL A 278 -10.28 4.80 -18.35
C VAL A 278 -9.35 5.11 -19.52
N LYS A 279 -9.36 4.32 -20.58
CA LYS A 279 -8.68 4.67 -21.84
C LYS A 279 -9.43 5.79 -22.60
N ASN A 280 -10.73 5.92 -22.38
CA ASN A 280 -11.49 7.05 -22.88
C ASN A 280 -11.08 8.32 -22.13
N HIS A 281 -10.32 9.21 -22.79
CA HIS A 281 -9.77 10.43 -22.16
C HIS A 281 -10.85 11.42 -21.71
N CYS A 282 -12.04 11.43 -22.30
CA CYS A 282 -13.16 12.28 -21.91
C CYS A 282 -13.74 11.86 -20.55
N LEU A 283 -13.85 10.56 -20.29
CA LEU A 283 -14.49 10.00 -19.09
C LEU A 283 -13.50 9.54 -18.01
N ALA A 284 -12.23 9.29 -18.37
CA ALA A 284 -11.21 8.76 -17.48
C ALA A 284 -11.11 9.49 -16.14
N LYS A 285 -11.20 10.83 -16.15
CA LYS A 285 -11.15 11.64 -14.94
C LYS A 285 -12.35 11.38 -14.02
N SER A 286 -13.55 11.30 -14.57
CA SER A 286 -14.80 11.07 -13.82
C SER A 286 -14.86 9.64 -13.29
N ILE A 287 -14.46 8.65 -14.07
CA ILE A 287 -14.37 7.23 -13.69
C ILE A 287 -13.35 7.05 -12.55
N ASN A 288 -12.18 7.68 -12.65
CA ASN A 288 -11.18 7.66 -11.58
C ASN A 288 -11.65 8.42 -10.32
N ASP A 289 -12.50 9.44 -10.45
CA ASP A 289 -13.05 10.17 -9.30
C ASP A 289 -14.12 9.34 -8.59
N ALA A 290 -14.99 8.66 -9.30
CA ALA A 290 -15.99 7.76 -8.74
C ALA A 290 -15.37 6.60 -7.94
N SER A 291 -14.17 6.11 -8.37
CA SER A 291 -13.43 5.07 -7.64
C SER A 291 -14.18 3.74 -7.47
N TRP A 292 -14.98 3.33 -8.43
CA TRP A 292 -15.75 2.08 -8.39
C TRP A 292 -14.89 0.83 -8.08
N TYR A 293 -13.62 0.83 -8.48
CA TYR A 293 -12.67 -0.24 -8.13
C TYR A 293 -12.47 -0.40 -6.61
N GLN A 294 -12.72 0.64 -5.81
CA GLN A 294 -12.59 0.59 -4.35
C GLN A 294 -13.90 0.21 -3.66
N PHE A 295 -15.02 0.36 -4.36
CA PHE A 295 -16.36 0.02 -3.89
C PHE A 295 -16.64 -1.47 -4.09
N ARG A 296 -16.23 -2.00 -5.25
CA ARG A 296 -16.32 -3.41 -5.64
C ARG A 296 -15.48 -4.39 -4.79
#